data_710fc2b2f45801852dbf32a06f5f4665
#
_entry.id   710fc2b2f45801852dbf32a06f5f4665
#
_cell.length_a   1.000
_cell.length_b   1.000
_cell.length_c   1.000
_cell.angle_alpha   90.00
_cell.angle_beta   90.00
_cell.angle_gamma   90.00
#
_symmetry.space_group_name_H-M   'P 1'
#
loop_
_entity.id
_entity.type
_entity.pdbx_description
1 polymer ?
#
loop_
_entity_poly.entity_id
_entity_poly.type
_entity_poly.pdbx_seq_one_letter_code
_entity_poly.pdbx_strand_id
1 'polypeptide(L)'
;KYMKLTGVLRSEYRFLLSISANPAPIVMAARALSAVAGTATIALLYAVADRIAGRTTALIAALFLALSYLHARDSHFGVTDVSATLLTLVVVWHAMRMTAATPGQVAIAAVITAAAAATKYNAGAAGLSAAWMIASAQTVAWPRRLLLLTLFGVMALGAFAVIHPYSLIESDAFLASMRGISTHLANGHGPDVGLGWWVHLSSSLRY
;
A
#
# COMPACT_ATOMS: atom_id res chain seq x y z
N LYS A 1 -23.77 -31.65 -8.25
CA LYS A 1 -22.75 -30.56 -8.13
C LYS A 1 -23.32 -29.34 -7.38
N TYR A 2 -24.63 -29.03 -7.57
CA TYR A 2 -25.32 -27.89 -6.89
C TYR A 2 -25.52 -28.08 -5.37
N MET A 3 -25.68 -29.29 -4.86
CA MET A 3 -25.96 -29.53 -3.44
C MET A 3 -24.78 -29.28 -2.48
N LYS A 4 -23.52 -29.38 -2.94
CA LYS A 4 -22.36 -29.03 -2.10
C LYS A 4 -22.10 -27.51 -2.04
N LEU A 5 -22.49 -26.77 -3.07
CA LEU A 5 -22.43 -25.31 -3.11
C LEU A 5 -23.47 -24.65 -2.18
N THR A 6 -24.60 -25.31 -1.90
CA THR A 6 -25.67 -24.77 -1.06
C THR A 6 -25.28 -24.54 0.40
N GLY A 7 -24.33 -25.33 0.93
CA GLY A 7 -23.81 -25.13 2.29
C GLY A 7 -22.94 -23.88 2.43
N VAL A 8 -22.03 -23.66 1.48
CA VAL A 8 -21.15 -22.49 1.42
C VAL A 8 -21.96 -21.24 1.14
N LEU A 9 -22.83 -21.25 0.12
CA LEU A 9 -23.71 -20.13 -0.20
C LEU A 9 -24.67 -19.78 0.95
N ARG A 10 -25.12 -20.78 1.73
CA ARG A 10 -25.94 -20.54 2.92
C ARG A 10 -25.16 -19.84 4.03
N SER A 11 -23.88 -20.16 4.20
CA SER A 11 -22.99 -19.51 5.19
C SER A 11 -22.65 -18.08 4.77
N GLU A 12 -22.35 -17.87 3.50
CA GLU A 12 -22.10 -16.54 2.92
C GLU A 12 -23.34 -15.65 2.99
N TYR A 13 -24.51 -16.19 2.62
CA TYR A 13 -25.77 -15.45 2.71
C TYR A 13 -26.12 -15.06 4.15
N ARG A 14 -25.94 -15.97 5.12
CA ARG A 14 -26.13 -15.65 6.54
C ARG A 14 -25.15 -14.62 7.05
N PHE A 15 -23.89 -14.71 6.61
CA PHE A 15 -22.87 -13.73 6.94
C PHE A 15 -23.23 -12.35 6.38
N LEU A 16 -23.61 -12.26 5.09
CA LEU A 16 -24.06 -11.02 4.48
C LEU A 16 -25.30 -10.44 5.16
N LEU A 17 -26.28 -11.27 5.52
CA LEU A 17 -27.45 -10.85 6.27
C LEU A 17 -27.08 -10.34 7.66
N SER A 18 -26.15 -10.99 8.37
CA SER A 18 -25.72 -10.55 9.70
C SER A 18 -25.00 -9.19 9.65
N ILE A 19 -24.18 -8.95 8.60
CA ILE A 19 -23.52 -7.67 8.36
C ILE A 19 -24.55 -6.59 8.01
N SER A 20 -25.51 -6.92 7.16
CA SER A 20 -26.56 -5.98 6.76
C SER A 20 -27.46 -5.60 7.94
N ALA A 21 -27.73 -6.55 8.83
CA ALA A 21 -28.56 -6.31 10.02
C ALA A 21 -27.80 -5.50 11.10
N ASN A 22 -26.48 -5.73 11.26
CA ASN A 22 -25.63 -4.99 12.20
C ASN A 22 -24.20 -4.84 11.66
N PRO A 23 -23.92 -3.78 10.90
CA PRO A 23 -22.59 -3.52 10.34
C PRO A 23 -21.57 -3.05 11.40
N ALA A 24 -22.03 -2.63 12.59
CA ALA A 24 -21.20 -1.98 13.59
C ALA A 24 -19.92 -2.76 13.97
N PRO A 25 -19.93 -4.09 14.21
CA PRO A 25 -18.72 -4.82 14.59
C PRO A 25 -17.62 -4.76 13.51
N ILE A 26 -18.00 -4.90 12.23
CA ILE A 26 -17.04 -4.86 11.11
C ILE A 26 -16.52 -3.46 10.91
N VAL A 27 -17.39 -2.46 10.95
CA VAL A 27 -17.00 -1.05 10.86
C VAL A 27 -16.05 -0.68 11.99
N MET A 28 -16.34 -1.10 13.22
CA MET A 28 -15.45 -0.84 14.37
C MET A 28 -14.11 -1.54 14.25
N ALA A 29 -14.08 -2.80 13.77
CA ALA A 29 -12.84 -3.52 13.52
C ALA A 29 -11.99 -2.83 12.43
N ALA A 30 -12.60 -2.40 11.32
CA ALA A 30 -11.91 -1.67 10.25
C ALA A 30 -11.35 -0.33 10.77
N ARG A 31 -12.13 0.41 11.56
CA ARG A 31 -11.69 1.68 12.16
C ARG A 31 -10.55 1.47 13.16
N ALA A 32 -10.62 0.44 14.00
CA ALA A 32 -9.55 0.11 14.93
C ALA A 32 -8.25 -0.24 14.20
N LEU A 33 -8.34 -1.03 13.11
CA LEU A 33 -7.20 -1.34 12.27
C LEU A 33 -6.58 -0.08 11.65
N SER A 34 -7.40 0.83 11.12
CA SER A 34 -6.93 2.11 10.56
C SER A 34 -6.29 2.99 11.63
N ALA A 35 -6.83 3.06 12.85
CA ALA A 35 -6.26 3.82 13.94
C ALA A 35 -4.88 3.28 14.37
N VAL A 36 -4.75 1.96 14.47
CA VAL A 36 -3.47 1.30 14.77
C VAL A 36 -2.47 1.55 13.64
N ALA A 37 -2.87 1.40 12.38
CA ALA A 37 -2.03 1.66 11.22
C ALA A 37 -1.59 3.14 11.17
N GLY A 38 -2.49 4.08 11.44
CA GLY A 38 -2.18 5.52 11.49
C GLY A 38 -1.16 5.86 12.56
N THR A 39 -1.33 5.33 13.76
CA THR A 39 -0.39 5.53 14.85
C THR A 39 0.98 4.90 14.54
N ALA A 40 0.99 3.69 13.99
CA ALA A 40 2.21 3.01 13.57
C ALA A 40 2.94 3.78 12.46
N THR A 41 2.19 4.43 11.55
CA THR A 41 2.74 5.26 10.47
C THR A 41 3.53 6.45 11.05
N ILE A 42 3.00 7.14 12.07
CA ILE A 42 3.68 8.26 12.74
C ILE A 42 4.99 7.77 13.38
N ALA A 43 4.94 6.66 14.12
CA ALA A 43 6.12 6.09 14.76
C ALA A 43 7.18 5.65 13.74
N LEU A 44 6.76 5.03 12.63
CA LEU A 44 7.67 4.60 11.57
C LEU A 44 8.24 5.78 10.80
N LEU A 45 7.46 6.83 10.54
CA LEU A 45 7.95 8.06 9.93
C LEU A 45 9.03 8.70 10.80
N TYR A 46 8.82 8.75 12.12
CA TYR A 46 9.86 9.18 13.05
C TYR A 46 11.15 8.38 12.84
N ALA A 47 11.07 7.05 12.84
CA ALA A 47 12.24 6.19 12.70
C ALA A 47 12.98 6.38 11.35
N VAL A 48 12.22 6.54 10.25
CA VAL A 48 12.76 6.83 8.91
C VAL A 48 13.46 8.19 8.90
N ALA A 49 12.81 9.23 9.39
CA ALA A 49 13.32 10.59 9.40
C ALA A 49 14.55 10.75 10.32
N ASP A 50 14.55 10.09 11.49
CA ASP A 50 15.69 10.07 12.41
C ASP A 50 16.96 9.49 11.74
N ARG A 51 16.77 8.41 10.98
CA ARG A 51 17.88 7.78 10.25
C ARG A 51 18.42 8.65 9.11
N ILE A 52 17.59 9.50 8.48
CA ILE A 52 17.99 10.34 7.35
C ILE A 52 18.57 11.67 7.81
N ALA A 53 17.91 12.33 8.77
CA ALA A 53 18.15 13.73 9.07
C ALA A 53 18.19 14.05 10.58
N GLY A 54 18.25 13.01 11.42
CA GLY A 54 18.40 13.12 12.86
C GLY A 54 17.11 13.45 13.62
N ARG A 55 17.24 13.39 14.95
CA ARG A 55 16.12 13.40 15.90
C ARG A 55 15.19 14.62 15.81
N THR A 56 15.74 15.81 15.64
CA THR A 56 14.93 17.04 15.56
C THR A 56 14.02 17.02 14.35
N THR A 57 14.57 16.65 13.18
CA THR A 57 13.78 16.51 11.94
C THR A 57 12.73 15.41 12.07
N ALA A 58 13.07 14.30 12.72
CA ALA A 58 12.15 13.20 12.98
C ALA A 58 10.95 13.62 13.84
N LEU A 59 11.20 14.36 14.90
CA LEU A 59 10.13 14.88 15.78
C LEU A 59 9.21 15.85 15.01
N ILE A 60 9.78 16.74 14.22
CA ILE A 60 9.02 17.68 13.39
C ILE A 60 8.17 16.94 12.35
N ALA A 61 8.76 15.98 11.63
CA ALA A 61 8.05 15.19 10.64
C ALA A 61 6.90 14.38 11.24
N ALA A 62 7.14 13.72 12.37
CA ALA A 62 6.13 12.97 13.10
C ALA A 62 5.00 13.87 13.60
N LEU A 63 5.35 15.07 14.13
CA LEU A 63 4.37 16.07 14.57
C LEU A 63 3.50 16.56 13.42
N PHE A 64 4.09 16.91 12.28
CA PHE A 64 3.33 17.34 11.10
C PHE A 64 2.37 16.26 10.62
N LEU A 65 2.81 15.00 10.57
CA LEU A 65 1.92 13.91 10.19
C LEU A 65 0.79 13.71 11.21
N ALA A 66 1.10 13.76 12.51
CA ALA A 66 0.11 13.61 13.58
C ALA A 66 -0.95 14.72 13.56
N LEU A 67 -0.56 15.94 13.18
CA LEU A 67 -1.46 17.09 13.06
C LEU A 67 -2.12 17.20 11.66
N SER A 68 -1.71 16.37 10.70
CA SER A 68 -2.31 16.37 9.35
C SER A 68 -3.78 15.95 9.43
N TYR A 69 -4.67 16.86 9.00
CA TYR A 69 -6.11 16.59 8.98
C TYR A 69 -6.47 15.32 8.20
N LEU A 70 -5.91 15.13 7.01
CA LEU A 70 -6.18 13.96 6.19
C LEU A 70 -5.74 12.67 6.88
N HIS A 71 -4.54 12.66 7.47
CA HIS A 71 -4.03 11.49 8.17
C HIS A 71 -4.88 11.15 9.40
N ALA A 72 -5.23 12.16 10.21
CA ALA A 72 -6.08 11.99 11.38
C ALA A 72 -7.48 11.50 10.99
N ARG A 73 -8.11 12.15 9.99
CA ARG A 73 -9.43 11.78 9.48
C ARG A 73 -9.46 10.34 8.99
N ASP A 74 -8.53 9.96 8.11
CA ASP A 74 -8.53 8.65 7.46
C ASP A 74 -8.15 7.54 8.46
N SER A 75 -7.41 7.87 9.52
CA SER A 75 -7.15 6.96 10.64
C SER A 75 -8.41 6.63 11.47
N HIS A 76 -9.48 7.46 11.39
CA HIS A 76 -10.76 7.20 12.04
C HIS A 76 -11.76 6.45 11.15
N PHE A 77 -11.53 6.43 9.84
CA PHE A 77 -12.37 5.68 8.90
C PHE A 77 -11.70 4.35 8.54
N GLY A 78 -12.50 3.32 8.26
CA GLY A 78 -12.00 2.01 7.82
C GLY A 78 -11.55 2.04 6.35
N VAL A 79 -10.61 2.92 5.99
CA VAL A 79 -10.13 3.11 4.61
C VAL A 79 -8.75 2.50 4.40
N THR A 80 -8.46 2.11 3.17
CA THR A 80 -7.19 1.46 2.81
C THR A 80 -6.00 2.42 2.74
N ASP A 81 -6.23 3.72 2.68
CA ASP A 81 -5.20 4.76 2.49
C ASP A 81 -4.15 4.76 3.59
N VAL A 82 -4.59 4.65 4.83
CA VAL A 82 -3.69 4.64 5.99
C VAL A 82 -2.84 3.36 6.02
N SER A 83 -3.46 2.21 5.76
CA SER A 83 -2.74 0.94 5.68
C SER A 83 -1.75 0.91 4.52
N ALA A 84 -2.11 1.48 3.36
CA ALA A 84 -1.22 1.62 2.22
C ALA A 84 -0.03 2.55 2.54
N THR A 85 -0.28 3.66 3.26
CA THR A 85 0.78 4.59 3.70
C THR A 85 1.74 3.92 4.68
N LEU A 86 1.23 3.15 5.64
CA LEU A 86 2.07 2.36 6.55
C LEU A 86 2.95 1.38 5.77
N LEU A 87 2.35 0.57 4.89
CA LEU A 87 3.11 -0.42 4.11
C LEU A 87 4.14 0.24 3.18
N THR A 88 3.82 1.39 2.57
CA THR A 88 4.78 2.20 1.82
C THR A 88 6.01 2.55 2.67
N LEU A 89 5.79 3.05 3.89
CA LEU A 89 6.90 3.38 4.81
C LEU A 89 7.65 2.13 5.27
N VAL A 90 6.97 0.99 5.46
CA VAL A 90 7.64 -0.29 5.81
C VAL A 90 8.56 -0.73 4.68
N VAL A 91 8.14 -0.62 3.40
CA VAL A 91 9.00 -0.91 2.25
C VAL A 91 10.23 0.00 2.25
N VAL A 92 10.04 1.31 2.39
CA VAL A 92 11.13 2.30 2.42
C VAL A 92 12.08 2.02 3.59
N TRP A 93 11.54 1.80 4.79
CA TRP A 93 12.33 1.45 5.98
C TRP A 93 13.17 0.20 5.78
N HIS A 94 12.55 -0.86 5.24
CA HIS A 94 13.27 -2.09 4.94
C HIS A 94 14.35 -1.86 3.88
N ALA A 95 14.04 -1.14 2.80
CA ALA A 95 15.00 -0.79 1.75
C ALA A 95 16.23 -0.06 2.32
N MET A 96 16.04 0.93 3.19
CA MET A 96 17.13 1.67 3.85
C MET A 96 18.03 0.78 4.74
N ARG A 97 17.54 -0.41 5.14
CA ARG A 97 18.29 -1.39 5.93
C ARG A 97 18.98 -2.45 5.09
N MET A 98 18.76 -2.47 3.79
CA MET A 98 19.35 -3.44 2.86
C MET A 98 20.81 -3.06 2.55
N THR A 99 21.73 -3.33 3.47
CA THR A 99 23.13 -2.98 3.30
C THR A 99 23.91 -3.90 2.34
N ALA A 100 23.50 -5.16 2.23
CA ALA A 100 24.19 -6.19 1.45
C ALA A 100 23.34 -6.84 0.35
N ALA A 101 22.10 -6.41 0.18
CA ALA A 101 21.14 -6.98 -0.77
C ALA A 101 21.13 -8.52 -0.77
N THR A 102 21.06 -9.14 0.42
CA THR A 102 20.99 -10.60 0.53
C THR A 102 19.68 -11.14 -0.04
N PRO A 103 19.62 -12.40 -0.53
CA PRO A 103 18.38 -13.00 -1.03
C PRO A 103 17.21 -12.94 -0.03
N GLY A 104 17.50 -13.09 1.28
CA GLY A 104 16.49 -12.96 2.33
C GLY A 104 15.94 -11.54 2.46
N GLN A 105 16.79 -10.51 2.41
CA GLN A 105 16.36 -9.11 2.41
C GLN A 105 15.52 -8.78 1.17
N VAL A 106 15.92 -9.29 0.00
CA VAL A 106 15.19 -9.14 -1.26
C VAL A 106 13.82 -9.81 -1.18
N ALA A 107 13.74 -11.02 -0.61
CA ALA A 107 12.49 -11.74 -0.42
C ALA A 107 11.51 -10.96 0.49
N ILE A 108 11.99 -10.45 1.61
CA ILE A 108 11.18 -9.64 2.53
C ILE A 108 10.69 -8.36 1.83
N ALA A 109 11.57 -7.66 1.12
CA ALA A 109 11.20 -6.46 0.34
C ALA A 109 10.11 -6.77 -0.68
N ALA A 110 10.22 -7.90 -1.39
CA ALA A 110 9.25 -8.33 -2.39
C ALA A 110 7.86 -8.60 -1.78
N VAL A 111 7.81 -9.32 -0.66
CA VAL A 111 6.55 -9.63 0.05
C VAL A 111 5.88 -8.37 0.58
N ILE A 112 6.63 -7.46 1.20
CA ILE A 112 6.07 -6.20 1.73
C ILE A 112 5.58 -5.32 0.58
N THR A 113 6.32 -5.24 -0.53
CA THR A 113 5.92 -4.51 -1.74
C THR A 113 4.62 -5.08 -2.32
N ALA A 114 4.51 -6.40 -2.39
CA ALA A 114 3.30 -7.08 -2.83
C ALA A 114 2.10 -6.78 -1.92
N ALA A 115 2.29 -6.79 -0.60
CA ALA A 115 1.25 -6.44 0.37
C ALA A 115 0.81 -4.96 0.21
N ALA A 116 1.76 -4.05 -0.01
CA ALA A 116 1.45 -2.65 -0.30
C ALA A 116 0.62 -2.51 -1.59
N ALA A 117 1.03 -3.18 -2.67
CA ALA A 117 0.31 -3.18 -3.94
C ALA A 117 -1.08 -3.83 -3.85
N ALA A 118 -1.23 -4.90 -3.06
CA ALA A 118 -2.51 -5.55 -2.83
C ALA A 118 -3.47 -4.70 -2.00
N THR A 119 -2.94 -3.84 -1.13
CA THR A 119 -3.75 -2.88 -0.36
C THR A 119 -4.20 -1.70 -1.23
N LYS A 120 -3.28 -1.16 -2.03
CA LYS A 120 -3.55 -0.09 -3.00
C LYS A 120 -2.48 -0.14 -4.10
N TYR A 121 -2.87 -0.29 -5.37
CA TYR A 121 -1.92 -0.58 -6.46
C TYR A 121 -0.78 0.43 -6.55
N ASN A 122 -1.06 1.72 -6.36
CA ASN A 122 -0.04 2.77 -6.40
C ASN A 122 0.98 2.68 -5.25
N ALA A 123 0.62 2.08 -4.11
CA ALA A 123 1.56 1.86 -3.00
C ALA A 123 2.66 0.86 -3.36
N GLY A 124 2.43 0.00 -4.35
CA GLY A 124 3.46 -0.88 -4.92
C GLY A 124 4.66 -0.14 -5.52
N ALA A 125 4.48 1.14 -5.92
CA ALA A 125 5.58 1.98 -6.41
C ALA A 125 6.69 2.18 -5.36
N ALA A 126 6.40 2.01 -4.06
CA ALA A 126 7.40 2.02 -3.00
C ALA A 126 8.50 0.95 -3.22
N GLY A 127 8.18 -0.14 -3.92
CA GLY A 127 9.15 -1.17 -4.32
C GLY A 127 10.33 -0.65 -5.14
N LEU A 128 10.18 0.51 -5.81
CA LEU A 128 11.28 1.18 -6.49
C LEU A 128 12.42 1.56 -5.53
N SER A 129 12.12 1.84 -4.26
CA SER A 129 13.14 2.10 -3.24
C SER A 129 13.99 0.84 -2.97
N ALA A 130 13.36 -0.33 -2.88
CA ALA A 130 14.07 -1.60 -2.72
C ALA A 130 14.86 -1.97 -3.98
N ALA A 131 14.27 -1.80 -5.16
CA ALA A 131 14.95 -2.03 -6.43
C ALA A 131 16.18 -1.12 -6.58
N TRP A 132 16.06 0.15 -6.18
CA TRP A 132 17.19 1.09 -6.17
C TRP A 132 18.31 0.62 -5.23
N MET A 133 17.98 0.17 -4.03
CA MET A 133 18.99 -0.33 -3.07
C MET A 133 19.69 -1.58 -3.59
N ILE A 134 18.99 -2.47 -4.30
CA ILE A 134 19.60 -3.63 -4.95
C ILE A 134 20.53 -3.19 -6.08
N ALA A 135 20.08 -2.28 -6.94
CA ALA A 135 20.83 -1.79 -8.09
C ALA A 135 22.09 -1.02 -7.67
N SER A 136 22.01 -0.24 -6.59
CA SER A 136 23.10 0.59 -6.07
C SER A 136 24.06 -0.13 -5.11
N ALA A 137 23.84 -1.41 -4.79
CA ALA A 137 24.67 -2.20 -3.85
C ALA A 137 26.08 -2.44 -4.40
N GLN A 138 27.02 -1.52 -4.15
CA GLN A 138 28.38 -1.54 -4.71
C GLN A 138 29.19 -2.78 -4.29
N THR A 139 28.88 -3.38 -3.16
CA THR A 139 29.53 -4.61 -2.66
C THR A 139 29.12 -5.87 -3.43
N VAL A 140 28.14 -5.77 -4.33
CA VAL A 140 27.60 -6.88 -5.12
C VAL A 140 27.97 -6.70 -6.59
N ALA A 141 28.53 -7.74 -7.23
CA ALA A 141 28.87 -7.70 -8.65
C ALA A 141 27.62 -7.50 -9.53
N TRP A 142 27.76 -6.77 -10.63
CA TRP A 142 26.66 -6.38 -11.51
C TRP A 142 25.75 -7.55 -11.98
N PRO A 143 26.30 -8.71 -12.42
CA PRO A 143 25.44 -9.84 -12.81
C PRO A 143 24.54 -10.34 -11.66
N ARG A 144 25.09 -10.31 -10.43
CA ARG A 144 24.35 -10.72 -9.24
C ARG A 144 23.27 -9.68 -8.86
N ARG A 145 23.51 -8.39 -9.08
CA ARG A 145 22.46 -7.36 -8.90
C ARG A 145 21.30 -7.58 -9.84
N LEU A 146 21.57 -7.88 -11.11
CA LEU A 146 20.52 -8.22 -12.09
C LEU A 146 19.72 -9.43 -11.67
N LEU A 147 20.39 -10.50 -11.20
CA LEU A 147 19.70 -11.68 -10.66
C LEU A 147 18.82 -11.33 -9.45
N LEU A 148 19.30 -10.51 -8.52
CA LEU A 148 18.53 -10.09 -7.34
C LEU A 148 17.35 -9.19 -7.71
N LEU A 149 17.50 -8.31 -8.72
CA LEU A 149 16.39 -7.50 -9.25
C LEU A 149 15.31 -8.39 -9.91
N THR A 150 15.74 -9.38 -10.70
CA THR A 150 14.82 -10.36 -11.29
C THR A 150 14.11 -11.15 -10.19
N LEU A 151 14.86 -11.64 -9.19
CA LEU A 151 14.29 -12.34 -8.04
C LEU A 151 13.28 -11.48 -7.29
N PHE A 152 13.60 -10.20 -7.04
CA PHE A 152 12.69 -9.24 -6.42
C PHE A 152 11.38 -9.13 -7.21
N GLY A 153 11.45 -8.92 -8.53
CA GLY A 153 10.27 -8.79 -9.39
C GLY A 153 9.42 -10.06 -9.41
N VAL A 154 10.03 -11.22 -9.62
CA VAL A 154 9.34 -12.51 -9.64
C VAL A 154 8.68 -12.81 -8.29
N MET A 155 9.39 -12.60 -7.20
CA MET A 155 8.83 -12.82 -5.86
C MET A 155 7.73 -11.83 -5.51
N ALA A 156 7.85 -10.56 -5.91
CA ALA A 156 6.81 -9.56 -5.68
C ALA A 156 5.53 -9.90 -6.46
N LEU A 157 5.66 -10.32 -7.72
CA LEU A 157 4.52 -10.78 -8.52
C LEU A 157 3.89 -12.05 -7.94
N GLY A 158 4.70 -13.03 -7.56
CA GLY A 158 4.22 -14.27 -6.94
C GLY A 158 3.52 -14.02 -5.59
N ALA A 159 4.11 -13.18 -4.74
CA ALA A 159 3.50 -12.79 -3.48
C ALA A 159 2.19 -12.00 -3.69
N PHE A 160 2.15 -11.09 -4.68
CA PHE A 160 0.93 -10.38 -5.04
C PHE A 160 -0.18 -11.36 -5.47
N ALA A 161 0.14 -12.33 -6.32
CA ALA A 161 -0.82 -13.33 -6.76
C ALA A 161 -1.38 -14.18 -5.60
N VAL A 162 -0.55 -14.47 -4.59
CA VAL A 162 -0.98 -15.19 -3.38
C VAL A 162 -1.84 -14.31 -2.47
N ILE A 163 -1.47 -13.05 -2.26
CA ILE A 163 -2.20 -12.10 -1.40
C ILE A 163 -3.51 -11.64 -2.06
N HIS A 164 -3.51 -11.50 -3.37
CA HIS A 164 -4.65 -11.05 -4.17
C HIS A 164 -5.02 -12.10 -5.23
N PRO A 165 -5.49 -13.30 -4.83
CA PRO A 165 -5.69 -14.44 -5.74
C PRO A 165 -6.73 -14.16 -6.83
N TYR A 166 -7.69 -13.28 -6.58
CA TYR A 166 -8.70 -12.89 -7.57
C TYR A 166 -8.12 -12.21 -8.80
N SER A 167 -6.92 -11.63 -8.73
CA SER A 167 -6.22 -11.11 -9.91
C SER A 167 -5.89 -12.20 -10.95
N LEU A 168 -5.79 -13.46 -10.51
CA LEU A 168 -5.58 -14.62 -11.38
C LEU A 168 -6.88 -15.37 -11.68
N ILE A 169 -7.76 -15.54 -10.68
CA ILE A 169 -9.01 -16.32 -10.80
C ILE A 169 -10.02 -15.58 -11.69
N GLU A 170 -10.13 -14.26 -11.53
CA GLU A 170 -11.03 -13.37 -12.26
C GLU A 170 -10.22 -12.35 -13.07
N SER A 171 -9.24 -12.84 -13.85
CA SER A 171 -8.28 -11.99 -14.57
C SER A 171 -8.95 -10.97 -15.51
N ASP A 172 -10.05 -11.36 -16.17
CA ASP A 172 -10.77 -10.46 -17.07
C ASP A 172 -11.44 -9.31 -16.32
N ALA A 173 -12.07 -9.60 -15.17
CA ALA A 173 -12.66 -8.58 -14.31
C ALA A 173 -11.58 -7.67 -13.69
N PHE A 174 -10.44 -8.26 -13.28
CA PHE A 174 -9.30 -7.51 -12.77
C PHE A 174 -8.74 -6.54 -13.83
N LEU A 175 -8.50 -7.01 -15.05
CA LEU A 175 -8.00 -6.19 -16.16
C LEU A 175 -8.99 -5.10 -16.57
N ALA A 176 -10.30 -5.41 -16.58
CA ALA A 176 -11.34 -4.42 -16.84
C ALA A 176 -11.35 -3.32 -15.78
N SER A 177 -11.21 -3.69 -14.49
CA SER A 177 -11.09 -2.73 -13.39
C SER A 177 -9.85 -1.84 -13.53
N MET A 178 -8.69 -2.40 -13.91
CA MET A 178 -7.46 -1.63 -14.13
C MET A 178 -7.61 -0.64 -15.28
N ARG A 179 -8.25 -1.04 -16.39
CA ARG A 179 -8.57 -0.14 -17.51
C ARG A 179 -9.52 0.98 -17.07
N GLY A 180 -10.56 0.63 -16.29
CA GLY A 180 -11.49 1.62 -15.72
C GLY A 180 -10.78 2.66 -14.85
N ILE A 181 -9.88 2.23 -13.96
CA ILE A 181 -9.08 3.12 -13.11
C ILE A 181 -8.18 4.02 -13.98
N SER A 182 -7.49 3.46 -14.98
CA SER A 182 -6.61 4.24 -15.85
C SER A 182 -7.38 5.28 -16.66
N THR A 183 -8.55 4.93 -17.17
CA THR A 183 -9.43 5.85 -17.90
C THR A 183 -9.95 6.95 -16.97
N HIS A 184 -10.36 6.59 -15.74
CA HIS A 184 -10.81 7.55 -14.75
C HIS A 184 -9.71 8.54 -14.33
N LEU A 185 -8.48 8.06 -14.15
CA LEU A 185 -7.33 8.90 -13.87
C LEU A 185 -6.96 9.83 -15.05
N ALA A 186 -7.12 9.34 -16.28
CA ALA A 186 -6.86 10.14 -17.48
C ALA A 186 -7.92 11.23 -17.71
N ASN A 187 -9.19 10.93 -17.40
CA ASN A 187 -10.31 11.85 -17.61
C ASN A 187 -10.55 12.81 -16.44
N GLY A 188 -9.89 12.58 -15.29
CA GLY A 188 -10.06 13.41 -14.09
C GLY A 188 -11.38 13.18 -13.35
N HIS A 189 -11.57 13.94 -12.27
CA HIS A 189 -12.75 13.89 -11.40
C HIS A 189 -13.53 15.18 -11.53
N GLY A 190 -14.54 15.22 -12.38
CA GLY A 190 -15.42 16.36 -12.53
C GLY A 190 -15.28 17.12 -13.86
N PRO A 191 -15.84 18.33 -13.98
CA PRO A 191 -15.72 19.12 -15.19
C PRO A 191 -14.25 19.41 -15.50
N ASP A 192 -13.90 19.41 -16.77
CA ASP A 192 -12.53 19.70 -17.23
C ASP A 192 -12.14 21.12 -16.77
N VAL A 193 -11.30 21.17 -15.75
CA VAL A 193 -10.82 22.43 -15.14
C VAL A 193 -9.38 22.76 -15.60
N GLY A 194 -8.90 22.10 -16.66
CA GLY A 194 -7.57 22.32 -17.22
C GLY A 194 -6.48 21.51 -16.51
N LEU A 195 -5.28 22.09 -16.38
CA LEU A 195 -4.13 21.42 -15.78
C LEU A 195 -4.38 21.06 -14.30
N GLY A 196 -4.68 19.78 -14.04
CA GLY A 196 -5.10 19.27 -12.72
C GLY A 196 -4.15 19.66 -11.57
N TRP A 197 -2.82 19.64 -11.81
CA TRP A 197 -1.84 20.06 -10.80
C TRP A 197 -1.98 21.55 -10.43
N TRP A 198 -2.31 22.42 -11.41
CA TRP A 198 -2.51 23.84 -11.16
C TRP A 198 -3.78 24.10 -10.35
N VAL A 199 -4.84 23.36 -10.64
CA VAL A 199 -6.10 23.45 -9.87
C VAL A 199 -5.87 23.01 -8.43
N HIS A 200 -5.16 21.90 -8.20
CA HIS A 200 -4.82 21.45 -6.85
C HIS A 200 -3.97 22.48 -6.11
N LEU A 201 -2.92 23.00 -6.74
CA LEU A 201 -2.07 24.02 -6.14
C LEU A 201 -2.85 25.30 -5.80
N SER A 202 -3.61 25.82 -6.76
CA SER A 202 -4.38 27.06 -6.56
C SER A 202 -5.50 26.90 -5.53
N SER A 203 -6.14 25.73 -5.47
CA SER A 203 -7.18 25.44 -4.47
C SER A 203 -6.59 25.29 -3.08
N SER A 204 -5.44 24.61 -2.95
CA SER A 204 -4.76 24.43 -1.66
C SER A 204 -4.22 25.73 -1.06
N LEU A 205 -3.97 26.75 -1.91
CA LEU A 205 -3.51 28.07 -1.46
C LEU A 205 -4.67 29.04 -1.13
N ARG A 206 -5.92 28.65 -1.41
CA ARG A 206 -7.11 29.49 -1.16
C ARG A 206 -7.83 29.15 0.15
N TYR A 207 -7.46 28.07 0.80
CA TYR A 207 -8.01 27.58 2.07
C TYR A 207 -6.88 27.34 3.07
#